data_e962022b7e6684016054653e57e199df
#
_entry.id   e962022b7e6684016054653e57e199df
#
_cell.length_a   1.000
_cell.length_b   1.000
_cell.length_c   1.000
_cell.angle_alpha   90.00
_cell.angle_beta   90.00
_cell.angle_gamma   90.00
#
_symmetry.space_group_name_H-M   'P 1'
#
loop_
_entity.id
_entity.type
_entity.pdbx_description
1 polymer ?
#
loop_
_entity_poly.entity_id
_entity_poly.type
_entity_poly.pdbx_seq_one_letter_code
_entity_poly.pdbx_strand_id
1 'polypeptide(L)'
;FNPDQKVTRNEMAVVMSNLMDYRAATYAGTSPFTDVPSWAEPYVAACWTNGITSGYTKTTYGGSDSVTTSQAALMLMKALGYFQYSSDFGSDWQFATIKKAGQIDLFDDVDSGVREAMTRNDLAQLVLNTLEAGTVEAEKDGQDIEVNGVTISSNVKYNYITSGKDYAKAINKTLTANTDA
;
A
#
# COMPACT_ATOMS: atom_id res chain seq x y z
N PHE A 1 14.31 8.82 16.80
CA PHE A 1 14.02 8.63 15.37
C PHE A 1 15.35 8.55 14.61
N ASN A 2 15.56 7.53 13.83
CA ASN A 2 16.80 7.27 13.09
C ASN A 2 16.52 7.51 11.59
N PRO A 3 16.58 8.76 11.09
CA PRO A 3 16.03 9.13 9.78
C PRO A 3 16.68 8.37 8.62
N ASP A 4 17.97 8.11 8.70
CA ASP A 4 18.76 7.46 7.62
C ASP A 4 18.66 5.94 7.64
N GLN A 5 18.06 5.35 8.67
CA GLN A 5 17.88 3.90 8.75
C GLN A 5 16.94 3.42 7.66
N LYS A 6 17.30 2.33 6.97
CA LYS A 6 16.42 1.69 6.00
C LYS A 6 15.26 0.99 6.70
N VAL A 7 14.09 1.06 6.08
CA VAL A 7 12.86 0.45 6.58
C VAL A 7 12.76 -0.97 6.06
N THR A 8 12.49 -1.91 6.96
CA THR A 8 12.21 -3.30 6.58
C THR A 8 10.75 -3.50 6.18
N ARG A 9 10.46 -4.58 5.46
CA ARG A 9 9.08 -4.96 5.10
C ARG A 9 8.20 -5.23 6.34
N ASN A 10 8.80 -5.78 7.41
CA ASN A 10 8.09 -5.96 8.68
C ASN A 10 7.73 -4.60 9.32
N GLU A 11 8.66 -3.65 9.37
CA GLU A 11 8.40 -2.30 9.89
C GLU A 11 7.36 -1.56 9.05
N MET A 12 7.42 -1.71 7.72
CA MET A 12 6.41 -1.13 6.82
C MET A 12 5.01 -1.69 7.09
N ALA A 13 4.88 -2.99 7.37
CA ALA A 13 3.60 -3.59 7.74
C ALA A 13 3.04 -3.02 9.05
N VAL A 14 3.90 -2.71 10.03
CA VAL A 14 3.49 -2.01 11.26
C VAL A 14 2.96 -0.61 10.94
N VAL A 15 3.69 0.16 10.13
CA VAL A 15 3.27 1.51 9.71
C VAL A 15 1.92 1.45 9.00
N MET A 16 1.76 0.56 8.03
CA MET A 16 0.51 0.42 7.28
C MET A 16 -0.66 -0.01 8.15
N SER A 17 -0.45 -0.98 9.04
CA SER A 17 -1.50 -1.46 9.96
C SER A 17 -1.99 -0.35 10.89
N ASN A 18 -1.06 0.48 11.41
CA ASN A 18 -1.41 1.62 12.25
C ASN A 18 -2.09 2.74 11.44
N LEU A 19 -1.61 3.03 10.23
CA LEU A 19 -2.20 4.03 9.34
C LEU A 19 -3.66 3.70 8.99
N MET A 20 -3.94 2.40 8.77
CA MET A 20 -5.27 1.90 8.43
C MET A 20 -6.16 1.61 9.64
N ASP A 21 -5.69 1.88 10.86
CA ASP A 21 -6.38 1.58 12.12
C ASP A 21 -6.80 0.10 12.25
N TYR A 22 -5.98 -0.82 11.71
CA TYR A 22 -6.24 -2.24 11.86
C TYR A 22 -5.99 -2.68 13.30
N ARG A 23 -6.90 -3.47 13.85
CA ARG A 23 -6.69 -4.14 15.15
C ARG A 23 -5.82 -5.37 14.92
N ALA A 24 -4.50 -5.15 14.73
CA ALA A 24 -3.56 -6.18 14.30
C ALA A 24 -3.67 -7.50 15.10
N ALA A 25 -3.85 -7.43 16.41
CA ALA A 25 -4.00 -8.61 17.26
C ALA A 25 -5.16 -9.54 16.84
N THR A 26 -6.19 -9.03 16.18
CA THR A 26 -7.32 -9.87 15.71
C THR A 26 -6.97 -10.67 14.46
N TYR A 27 -5.88 -10.35 13.79
CA TYR A 27 -5.41 -11.04 12.59
C TYR A 27 -4.29 -12.07 12.87
N ALA A 28 -3.83 -12.16 14.13
CA ALA A 28 -2.76 -13.08 14.50
C ALA A 28 -3.04 -14.51 14.01
N GLY A 29 -2.07 -15.13 13.33
CA GLY A 29 -2.16 -16.48 12.79
C GLY A 29 -3.00 -16.62 11.50
N THR A 30 -3.47 -15.53 10.89
CA THR A 30 -4.25 -15.61 9.64
C THR A 30 -3.37 -15.60 8.39
N SER A 31 -2.11 -15.17 8.47
CA SER A 31 -1.21 -15.19 7.33
C SER A 31 -0.56 -16.55 7.11
N PRO A 32 -0.22 -16.91 5.86
CA PRO A 32 0.42 -18.18 5.54
C PRO A 32 1.95 -18.15 5.75
N PHE A 33 2.52 -17.01 6.17
CA PHE A 33 3.97 -16.81 6.18
C PHE A 33 4.62 -17.43 7.41
N THR A 34 5.71 -18.16 7.19
CA THR A 34 6.43 -18.91 8.24
C THR A 34 7.72 -18.22 8.69
N ASP A 35 8.14 -17.17 7.98
CA ASP A 35 9.39 -16.43 8.19
C ASP A 35 9.21 -15.07 8.89
N VAL A 36 7.99 -14.78 9.37
CA VAL A 36 7.68 -13.51 10.05
C VAL A 36 7.88 -13.69 11.57
N PRO A 37 8.68 -12.83 12.23
CA PRO A 37 8.87 -12.91 13.67
C PRO A 37 7.57 -12.57 14.42
N SER A 38 7.40 -13.13 15.61
CA SER A 38 6.16 -13.02 16.40
C SER A 38 5.70 -11.59 16.66
N TRP A 39 6.64 -10.64 16.80
CA TRP A 39 6.31 -9.23 17.01
C TRP A 39 5.69 -8.57 15.78
N ALA A 40 6.06 -8.99 14.57
CA ALA A 40 5.58 -8.43 13.31
C ALA A 40 4.37 -9.19 12.74
N GLU A 41 4.20 -10.45 13.14
CA GLU A 41 3.22 -11.37 12.55
C GLU A 41 1.79 -10.78 12.53
N PRO A 42 1.22 -10.24 13.61
CA PRO A 42 -0.14 -9.70 13.58
C PRO A 42 -0.32 -8.54 12.60
N TYR A 43 0.71 -7.70 12.43
CA TYR A 43 0.68 -6.57 11.51
C TYR A 43 0.80 -7.01 10.06
N VAL A 44 1.70 -7.95 9.78
CA VAL A 44 1.84 -8.55 8.45
C VAL A 44 0.55 -9.28 8.07
N ALA A 45 -0.03 -10.06 8.99
CA ALA A 45 -1.29 -10.76 8.79
C ALA A 45 -2.44 -9.79 8.49
N ALA A 46 -2.56 -8.68 9.22
CA ALA A 46 -3.54 -7.63 8.97
C ALA A 46 -3.38 -7.04 7.57
N CYS A 47 -2.17 -6.64 7.19
CA CYS A 47 -1.89 -6.08 5.87
C CYS A 47 -2.14 -7.08 4.73
N TRP A 48 -1.77 -8.36 4.92
CA TRP A 48 -1.99 -9.42 3.94
C TRP A 48 -3.48 -9.73 3.76
N THR A 49 -4.22 -9.91 4.84
CA THR A 49 -5.66 -10.21 4.79
C THR A 49 -6.46 -9.09 4.10
N ASN A 50 -6.04 -7.84 4.27
CA ASN A 50 -6.68 -6.68 3.65
C ASN A 50 -6.08 -6.32 2.26
N GLY A 51 -5.22 -7.18 1.69
CA GLY A 51 -4.69 -6.99 0.34
C GLY A 51 -3.66 -5.88 0.16
N ILE A 52 -3.15 -5.29 1.27
CA ILE A 52 -2.14 -4.22 1.25
C ILE A 52 -0.77 -4.76 0.83
N THR A 53 -0.42 -5.95 1.29
CA THR A 53 0.87 -6.60 1.01
C THR A 53 0.72 -8.04 0.54
N SER A 54 1.78 -8.56 -0.07
CA SER A 54 1.89 -9.98 -0.45
C SER A 54 3.29 -10.50 -0.09
N GLY A 55 3.43 -11.83 0.00
CA GLY A 55 4.73 -12.47 0.15
C GLY A 55 5.49 -12.60 -1.17
N TYR A 56 6.77 -12.97 -1.08
CA TYR A 56 7.57 -13.37 -2.24
C TYR A 56 7.14 -14.73 -2.79
N THR A 57 6.68 -15.60 -1.89
CA THR A 57 6.07 -16.87 -2.21
C THR A 57 4.77 -17.06 -1.40
N LYS A 58 4.13 -18.21 -1.56
CA LYS A 58 2.92 -18.54 -0.77
C LYS A 58 3.16 -18.58 0.74
N THR A 59 4.39 -18.88 1.18
CA THR A 59 4.73 -19.07 2.60
C THR A 59 5.90 -18.22 3.09
N THR A 60 6.50 -17.42 2.22
CA THR A 60 7.66 -16.54 2.54
C THR A 60 7.29 -15.10 2.34
N TYR A 61 7.40 -14.29 3.40
CA TYR A 61 7.15 -12.86 3.35
C TYR A 61 8.38 -12.03 2.99
N GLY A 62 9.56 -12.44 3.46
CA GLY A 62 10.81 -11.68 3.31
C GLY A 62 10.84 -10.43 4.19
N GLY A 63 10.31 -10.53 5.41
CA GLY A 63 10.04 -9.38 6.27
C GLY A 63 11.27 -8.61 6.77
N SER A 64 12.44 -9.25 6.81
CA SER A 64 13.72 -8.60 7.17
C SER A 64 14.37 -7.81 6.04
N ASP A 65 13.92 -8.00 4.80
CA ASP A 65 14.45 -7.25 3.66
C ASP A 65 13.99 -5.80 3.72
N SER A 66 14.82 -4.89 3.22
CA SER A 66 14.44 -3.49 3.08
C SER A 66 13.33 -3.33 2.05
N VAL A 67 12.33 -2.51 2.36
CA VAL A 67 11.28 -2.13 1.39
C VAL A 67 11.84 -1.08 0.42
N THR A 68 11.59 -1.25 -0.87
CA THR A 68 11.92 -0.22 -1.86
C THR A 68 10.85 0.87 -1.90
N THR A 69 11.22 2.06 -2.40
CA THR A 69 10.29 3.19 -2.54
C THR A 69 9.06 2.82 -3.37
N SER A 70 9.21 2.08 -4.48
CA SER A 70 8.08 1.63 -5.29
C SER A 70 7.20 0.59 -4.58
N GLN A 71 7.78 -0.29 -3.77
CA GLN A 71 6.99 -1.24 -2.97
C GLN A 71 6.17 -0.54 -1.89
N ALA A 72 6.77 0.42 -1.19
CA ALA A 72 6.07 1.23 -0.19
C ALA A 72 4.96 2.07 -0.82
N ALA A 73 5.24 2.72 -1.97
CA ALA A 73 4.26 3.48 -2.72
C ALA A 73 3.06 2.62 -3.15
N LEU A 74 3.29 1.38 -3.60
CA LEU A 74 2.21 0.46 -3.94
C LEU A 74 1.33 0.13 -2.73
N MET A 75 1.93 -0.15 -1.57
CA MET A 75 1.16 -0.41 -0.33
C MET A 75 0.30 0.79 0.05
N LEU A 76 0.86 2.00 0.01
CA LEU A 76 0.15 3.25 0.32
C LEU A 76 -0.95 3.56 -0.69
N MET A 77 -0.71 3.36 -2.00
CA MET A 77 -1.74 3.55 -3.02
C MET A 77 -2.88 2.54 -2.91
N LYS A 78 -2.61 1.30 -2.50
CA LYS A 78 -3.67 0.34 -2.17
C LYS A 78 -4.52 0.82 -0.98
N ALA A 79 -3.89 1.43 0.02
CA ALA A 79 -4.60 2.05 1.13
C ALA A 79 -5.50 3.22 0.68
N LEU A 80 -5.07 3.98 -0.34
CA LEU A 80 -5.88 5.03 -0.96
C LEU A 80 -7.04 4.50 -1.82
N GLY A 81 -7.04 3.21 -2.18
CA GLY A 81 -8.06 2.57 -3.00
C GLY A 81 -7.64 2.25 -4.43
N TYR A 82 -6.41 2.56 -4.85
CA TYR A 82 -5.86 2.19 -6.16
C TYR A 82 -5.47 0.71 -6.23
N PHE A 83 -5.22 0.21 -7.44
CA PHE A 83 -4.71 -1.16 -7.69
C PHE A 83 -5.64 -2.26 -7.15
N GLN A 84 -6.93 -2.10 -7.34
CA GLN A 84 -7.94 -3.06 -6.90
C GLN A 84 -8.08 -4.27 -7.84
N TYR A 85 -7.60 -4.15 -9.08
CA TYR A 85 -7.73 -5.19 -10.11
C TYR A 85 -6.36 -5.57 -10.67
N SER A 86 -6.21 -6.83 -11.07
CA SER A 86 -4.97 -7.31 -11.69
C SER A 86 -4.61 -6.57 -12.98
N SER A 87 -5.61 -6.11 -13.73
CA SER A 87 -5.44 -5.28 -14.93
C SER A 87 -4.73 -3.95 -14.67
N ASP A 88 -4.80 -3.42 -13.45
CA ASP A 88 -4.14 -2.15 -13.09
C ASP A 88 -2.62 -2.23 -13.13
N PHE A 89 -2.07 -3.44 -12.97
CA PHE A 89 -0.63 -3.67 -12.96
C PHE A 89 -0.03 -3.81 -14.37
N GLY A 90 -0.85 -4.08 -15.38
CA GLY A 90 -0.37 -4.34 -16.74
C GLY A 90 0.64 -5.51 -16.78
N SER A 91 1.66 -5.37 -17.61
CA SER A 91 2.75 -6.36 -17.72
C SER A 91 3.89 -6.13 -16.72
N ASP A 92 3.98 -4.94 -16.14
CA ASP A 92 5.03 -4.53 -15.18
C ASP A 92 4.41 -3.73 -14.04
N TRP A 93 4.23 -4.39 -12.90
CA TRP A 93 3.65 -3.78 -11.71
C TRP A 93 4.44 -2.57 -11.20
N GLN A 94 5.77 -2.62 -11.31
CA GLN A 94 6.63 -1.57 -10.82
C GLN A 94 6.50 -0.30 -11.66
N PHE A 95 6.45 -0.47 -13.00
CA PHE A 95 6.20 0.65 -13.90
C PHE A 95 4.81 1.26 -13.68
N ALA A 96 3.77 0.42 -13.57
CA ALA A 96 2.41 0.88 -13.29
C ALA A 96 2.34 1.68 -11.98
N THR A 97 2.99 1.17 -10.94
CA THR A 97 3.09 1.82 -9.62
C THR A 97 3.76 3.19 -9.71
N ILE A 98 4.95 3.26 -10.33
CA ILE A 98 5.73 4.50 -10.46
C ILE A 98 4.95 5.54 -11.26
N LYS A 99 4.33 5.12 -12.37
CA LYS A 99 3.52 6.01 -13.21
C LYS A 99 2.34 6.60 -12.43
N LYS A 100 1.60 5.78 -11.70
CA LYS A 100 0.44 6.25 -10.92
C LYS A 100 0.88 7.13 -9.76
N ALA A 101 1.92 6.75 -9.03
CA ALA A 101 2.46 7.54 -7.92
C ALA A 101 2.93 8.93 -8.38
N GLY A 102 3.60 9.03 -9.54
CA GLY A 102 3.97 10.32 -10.11
C GLY A 102 2.78 11.17 -10.56
N GLN A 103 1.67 10.56 -10.97
CA GLN A 103 0.44 11.30 -11.34
C GLN A 103 -0.31 11.93 -10.16
N ILE A 104 -0.07 11.45 -8.96
CA ILE A 104 -0.71 11.92 -7.71
C ILE A 104 0.30 12.56 -6.75
N ASP A 105 1.46 12.95 -7.27
CA ASP A 105 2.53 13.67 -6.59
C ASP A 105 3.06 12.94 -5.32
N LEU A 106 2.99 11.60 -5.33
CA LEU A 106 3.32 10.78 -4.17
C LEU A 106 4.82 10.81 -3.83
N PHE A 107 5.67 11.08 -4.82
CA PHE A 107 7.13 11.10 -4.68
C PHE A 107 7.70 12.50 -4.42
N ASP A 108 6.87 13.52 -4.23
CA ASP A 108 7.35 14.87 -3.96
C ASP A 108 8.17 14.89 -2.66
N ASP A 109 9.35 15.52 -2.71
CA ASP A 109 10.31 15.60 -1.62
C ASP A 109 10.79 14.25 -1.04
N VAL A 110 10.69 13.16 -1.82
CA VAL A 110 11.24 11.84 -1.48
C VAL A 110 12.59 11.66 -2.18
N ASP A 111 13.66 11.56 -1.39
CA ASP A 111 15.04 11.50 -1.92
C ASP A 111 15.45 10.11 -2.41
N SER A 112 14.96 9.03 -1.79
CA SER A 112 15.27 7.65 -2.19
C SER A 112 14.73 7.36 -3.59
N GLY A 113 15.60 6.87 -4.49
CA GLY A 113 15.21 6.43 -5.82
C GLY A 113 14.13 5.35 -5.79
N VAL A 114 13.27 5.31 -6.81
CA VAL A 114 12.08 4.43 -6.86
C VAL A 114 12.37 2.94 -6.68
N ARG A 115 13.58 2.50 -6.99
CA ARG A 115 14.07 1.10 -6.83
C ARG A 115 15.02 0.92 -5.65
N GLU A 116 15.33 1.98 -4.94
CA GLU A 116 16.23 1.94 -3.79
C GLU A 116 15.49 1.57 -2.51
N ALA A 117 16.23 1.02 -1.56
CA ALA A 117 15.76 0.82 -0.21
C ALA A 117 15.43 2.17 0.43
N MET A 118 14.21 2.31 0.94
CA MET A 118 13.71 3.56 1.50
C MET A 118 14.27 3.82 2.90
N THR A 119 14.56 5.08 3.19
CA THR A 119 14.89 5.53 4.55
C THR A 119 13.62 5.78 5.39
N ARG A 120 13.78 5.87 6.70
CA ARG A 120 12.66 6.23 7.59
C ARG A 120 12.18 7.67 7.36
N ASN A 121 13.11 8.56 7.00
CA ASN A 121 12.78 9.94 6.63
C ASN A 121 11.89 9.98 5.38
N ASP A 122 12.32 9.29 4.31
CA ASP A 122 11.55 9.24 3.07
C ASP A 122 10.20 8.54 3.24
N LEU A 123 10.14 7.52 4.11
CA LEU A 123 8.86 6.91 4.44
C LEU A 123 7.91 7.91 5.12
N ALA A 124 8.41 8.73 6.04
CA ALA A 124 7.58 9.75 6.68
C ALA A 124 7.04 10.76 5.66
N GLN A 125 7.89 11.20 4.71
CA GLN A 125 7.47 12.08 3.62
C GLN A 125 6.46 11.41 2.71
N LEU A 126 6.71 10.17 2.30
CA LEU A 126 5.79 9.42 1.44
C LEU A 126 4.43 9.19 2.10
N VAL A 127 4.39 8.93 3.41
CA VAL A 127 3.14 8.83 4.19
C VAL A 127 2.41 10.18 4.22
N LEU A 128 3.13 11.29 4.44
CA LEU A 128 2.53 12.63 4.40
C LEU A 128 1.88 12.91 3.04
N ASN A 129 2.61 12.69 1.94
CA ASN A 129 2.08 12.85 0.58
C ASN A 129 0.85 11.97 0.34
N THR A 130 0.85 10.76 0.90
CA THR A 130 -0.30 9.83 0.82
C THR A 130 -1.52 10.38 1.54
N LEU A 131 -1.33 10.97 2.72
CA LEU A 131 -2.43 11.57 3.49
C LEU A 131 -3.06 12.78 2.76
N GLU A 132 -2.28 13.49 1.97
CA GLU A 132 -2.72 14.63 1.18
C GLU A 132 -3.36 14.25 -0.18
N ALA A 133 -3.03 13.08 -0.73
CA ALA A 133 -3.44 12.66 -2.07
C ALA A 133 -4.94 12.37 -2.23
N GLY A 134 -5.67 12.14 -1.16
CA GLY A 134 -7.09 11.78 -1.20
C GLY A 134 -7.35 10.32 -1.59
N THR A 135 -8.47 9.80 -1.13
CA THR A 135 -8.89 8.41 -1.36
C THR A 135 -9.76 8.28 -2.59
N VAL A 136 -9.72 7.11 -3.23
CA VAL A 136 -10.48 6.80 -4.44
C VAL A 136 -11.25 5.50 -4.31
N GLU A 137 -12.30 5.36 -5.10
CA GLU A 137 -12.99 4.10 -5.34
C GLU A 137 -12.86 3.71 -6.82
N ALA A 138 -12.72 2.40 -7.05
CA ALA A 138 -12.66 1.85 -8.39
C ALA A 138 -14.07 1.69 -8.97
N GLU A 139 -14.26 2.19 -10.18
CA GLU A 139 -15.44 1.95 -11.02
C GLU A 139 -15.00 1.13 -12.22
N LYS A 140 -15.59 -0.05 -12.39
CA LYS A 140 -15.28 -0.95 -13.50
C LYS A 140 -16.42 -0.92 -14.51
N ASP A 141 -16.12 -0.44 -15.72
CA ASP A 141 -17.07 -0.42 -16.84
C ASP A 141 -17.13 -1.81 -17.48
N GLY A 142 -18.20 -2.58 -17.17
CA GLY A 142 -18.44 -3.87 -17.78
C GLY A 142 -17.77 -5.05 -17.08
N GLN A 143 -17.82 -6.24 -17.70
CA GLN A 143 -17.20 -7.47 -17.24
C GLN A 143 -15.99 -7.82 -18.13
N ASP A 144 -15.01 -8.49 -17.52
CA ASP A 144 -13.91 -9.08 -18.30
C ASP A 144 -14.51 -10.13 -19.25
N ILE A 145 -14.06 -10.11 -20.51
CA ILE A 145 -14.50 -11.06 -21.53
C ILE A 145 -13.32 -11.97 -21.86
N GLU A 146 -13.55 -13.27 -21.80
CA GLU A 146 -12.57 -14.24 -22.26
C GLU A 146 -12.85 -14.61 -23.71
N VAL A 147 -11.88 -14.36 -24.60
CA VAL A 147 -11.95 -14.72 -26.03
C VAL A 147 -10.72 -15.54 -26.38
N ASN A 148 -10.93 -16.81 -26.74
CA ASN A 148 -9.86 -17.73 -27.13
C ASN A 148 -8.70 -17.84 -26.11
N GLY A 149 -8.99 -17.85 -24.81
CA GLY A 149 -8.00 -17.93 -23.74
C GLY A 149 -7.29 -16.60 -23.44
N VAL A 150 -7.74 -15.49 -24.05
CA VAL A 150 -7.25 -14.14 -23.77
C VAL A 150 -8.33 -13.39 -23.00
N THR A 151 -8.01 -12.92 -21.81
CA THR A 151 -8.90 -12.06 -21.03
C THR A 151 -8.78 -10.62 -21.52
N ILE A 152 -9.88 -10.09 -22.03
CA ILE A 152 -10.03 -8.68 -22.37
C ILE A 152 -10.65 -8.02 -21.14
N SER A 153 -9.84 -7.31 -20.37
CA SER A 153 -10.31 -6.60 -19.17
C SER A 153 -11.06 -5.34 -19.54
N SER A 154 -12.16 -5.08 -18.84
CA SER A 154 -12.85 -3.80 -18.93
C SER A 154 -11.98 -2.68 -18.35
N ASN A 155 -12.22 -1.45 -18.79
CA ASN A 155 -11.52 -0.28 -18.27
C ASN A 155 -11.89 -0.08 -16.79
N VAL A 156 -10.88 0.13 -15.97
CA VAL A 156 -11.05 0.53 -14.57
C VAL A 156 -10.81 2.03 -14.46
N LYS A 157 -11.77 2.73 -13.87
CA LYS A 157 -11.70 4.15 -13.59
C LYS A 157 -11.65 4.35 -12.09
N TYR A 158 -10.81 5.28 -11.64
CA TYR A 158 -10.67 5.64 -10.23
C TYR A 158 -11.26 7.03 -10.01
N ASN A 159 -12.26 7.12 -9.15
CA ASN A 159 -12.94 8.37 -8.83
C ASN A 159 -12.64 8.76 -7.38
N TYR A 160 -12.37 10.04 -7.12
CA TYR A 160 -12.20 10.52 -5.75
C TYR A 160 -13.47 10.34 -4.93
N ILE A 161 -13.32 9.90 -3.69
CA ILE A 161 -14.42 9.74 -2.75
C ILE A 161 -14.73 11.10 -2.16
N THR A 162 -15.86 11.69 -2.56
CA THR A 162 -16.30 13.02 -2.12
C THR A 162 -17.28 12.97 -0.96
N SER A 163 -17.77 11.79 -0.58
CA SER A 163 -18.77 11.60 0.49
C SER A 163 -18.45 10.37 1.32
N GLY A 164 -18.03 10.58 2.55
CA GLY A 164 -18.20 9.75 3.74
C GLY A 164 -18.04 8.24 3.70
N LYS A 165 -17.36 7.65 2.69
CA LYS A 165 -17.04 6.23 2.66
C LYS A 165 -15.74 5.93 3.41
N ASP A 166 -15.65 4.72 3.95
CA ASP A 166 -14.76 4.34 5.05
C ASP A 166 -13.24 4.40 4.83
N TYR A 167 -12.76 4.45 3.59
CA TYR A 167 -11.30 4.59 3.31
C TYR A 167 -10.74 5.93 3.77
N ALA A 168 -11.49 7.01 3.54
CA ALA A 168 -11.10 8.35 3.94
C ALA A 168 -11.07 8.52 5.47
N LYS A 169 -11.89 7.77 6.21
CA LYS A 169 -12.01 7.94 7.66
C LYS A 169 -10.76 7.53 8.42
N ALA A 170 -10.11 6.43 8.06
CA ALA A 170 -8.91 5.99 8.76
C ALA A 170 -7.75 6.96 8.50
N ILE A 171 -7.56 7.39 7.25
CA ILE A 171 -6.50 8.32 6.85
C ILE A 171 -6.78 9.74 7.34
N ASN A 172 -7.99 10.26 7.11
CA ASN A 172 -8.37 11.62 7.53
C ASN A 172 -8.44 11.78 9.06
N LYS A 173 -8.76 10.73 9.82
CA LYS A 173 -8.74 10.75 11.28
C LYS A 173 -7.33 10.99 11.83
N THR A 174 -6.30 10.45 11.16
CA THR A 174 -4.90 10.68 11.54
C THR A 174 -4.47 12.11 11.24
N LEU A 175 -4.90 12.69 10.10
CA LEU A 175 -4.65 14.09 9.75
C LEU A 175 -5.33 15.07 10.71
N THR A 176 -6.62 14.87 11.01
CA THR A 176 -7.37 15.76 11.90
C THR A 176 -6.88 15.70 13.34
N ALA A 177 -6.40 14.54 13.81
CA ALA A 177 -5.81 14.42 15.15
C ALA A 177 -4.49 15.20 15.31
N ASN A 178 -3.80 15.51 14.22
CA ASN A 178 -2.53 16.25 14.24
C ASN A 178 -2.67 17.76 13.98
N THR A 179 -3.85 18.24 13.55
CA THR A 179 -4.09 19.66 13.30
C THR A 179 -4.61 20.41 14.52
N ASP A 180 -5.01 19.70 15.56
CA ASP A 180 -5.50 20.26 16.83
C ASP A 180 -4.43 20.33 17.95
N ALA A 181 -3.12 20.20 17.59
CA ALA A 181 -1.99 20.25 18.52
C ALA A 181 -1.28 21.62 18.46
#